data_8a1501f5f3bb8a0e54738d2b5533bbb3
#
_entry.id   8a1501f5f3bb8a0e54738d2b5533bbb3
#
_cell.length_a   1.000
_cell.length_b   1.000
_cell.length_c   1.000
_cell.angle_alpha   90.00
_cell.angle_beta   90.00
_cell.angle_gamma   90.00
#
_symmetry.space_group_name_H-M   'P 1'
#
loop_
_entity.id
_entity.type
_entity.pdbx_description
1 polymer ?
#
loop_
_entity_poly.entity_id
_entity_poly.type
_entity_poly.pdbx_seq_one_letter_code
_entity_poly.pdbx_strand_id
1 'polypeptide(L)'
;MTQNLFTEAELAKVTDEEERKHLIECAQDQSKIDLQYMKIMNKYDLWEKGSRSRYFHVTTHENAEKIMQDGVIKKGMDGGVYICKQPLEAVRFVVIRGHETGTIFEVELEDRKVVEAHDHNEAFFGCKAYMYMDDIPTAKVVKISRYSTKED
;
A
#
# COMPACT_ATOMS: atom_id res chain seq x y z
N MET A 1 9.38 -12.01 13.29
CA MET A 1 8.40 -11.57 14.29
C MET A 1 7.13 -11.11 13.60
N THR A 2 6.03 -11.71 13.96
CA THR A 2 4.72 -11.29 13.45
C THR A 2 4.31 -10.01 14.16
N GLN A 3 4.05 -8.97 13.38
CA GLN A 3 3.56 -7.71 13.90
C GLN A 3 2.05 -7.83 14.09
N ASN A 4 1.58 -7.62 15.31
CA ASN A 4 0.15 -7.63 15.58
C ASN A 4 -0.43 -6.27 15.20
N LEU A 5 -1.17 -6.21 14.13
CA LEU A 5 -1.77 -4.97 13.61
C LEU A 5 -2.92 -4.45 14.47
N PHE A 6 -3.47 -5.29 15.35
CA PHE A 6 -4.63 -4.93 16.16
C PHE A 6 -4.31 -5.00 17.64
N THR A 7 -4.83 -4.04 18.41
CA THR A 7 -4.74 -4.07 19.86
C THR A 7 -5.77 -5.07 20.43
N GLU A 8 -5.55 -5.50 21.67
CA GLU A 8 -6.49 -6.37 22.36
C GLU A 8 -7.88 -5.73 22.48
N ALA A 9 -7.93 -4.42 22.73
CA ALA A 9 -9.18 -3.67 22.83
C ALA A 9 -9.93 -3.67 21.50
N GLU A 10 -9.24 -3.56 20.38
CA GLU A 10 -9.85 -3.59 19.06
C GLU A 10 -10.39 -4.99 18.73
N LEU A 11 -9.63 -6.02 19.02
CA LEU A 11 -10.05 -7.39 18.81
C LEU A 11 -11.26 -7.76 19.69
N ALA A 12 -11.34 -7.15 20.90
CA ALA A 12 -12.48 -7.33 21.79
C ALA A 12 -13.78 -6.75 21.24
N LYS A 13 -13.71 -5.74 20.34
CA LYS A 13 -14.88 -5.18 19.66
C LYS A 13 -15.46 -6.13 18.63
N VAL A 14 -14.65 -7.06 18.12
CA VAL A 14 -15.08 -8.05 17.16
C VAL A 14 -15.74 -9.18 17.93
N THR A 15 -17.07 -9.14 18.02
CA THR A 15 -17.85 -10.03 18.86
C THR A 15 -17.99 -11.43 18.30
N ASP A 16 -17.87 -11.61 16.99
CA ASP A 16 -17.89 -12.91 16.33
C ASP A 16 -16.51 -13.55 16.39
N GLU A 17 -16.43 -14.75 16.93
CA GLU A 17 -15.17 -15.46 17.15
C GLU A 17 -14.45 -15.82 15.84
N GLU A 18 -15.20 -16.22 14.83
CA GLU A 18 -14.66 -16.56 13.52
C GLU A 18 -14.09 -15.33 12.81
N GLU A 19 -14.79 -14.21 12.90
CA GLU A 19 -14.32 -12.93 12.32
C GLU A 19 -13.03 -12.47 13.01
N ARG A 20 -12.98 -12.58 14.33
CA ARG A 20 -11.78 -12.21 15.11
C ARG A 20 -10.58 -13.06 14.71
N LYS A 21 -10.79 -14.36 14.58
CA LYS A 21 -9.76 -15.30 14.16
C LYS A 21 -9.23 -14.95 12.78
N HIS A 22 -10.12 -14.60 11.86
CA HIS A 22 -9.73 -14.22 10.51
C HIS A 22 -8.86 -12.94 10.49
N LEU A 23 -9.21 -11.93 11.30
CA LEU A 23 -8.41 -10.72 11.43
C LEU A 23 -7.01 -11.02 11.98
N ILE A 24 -6.91 -11.89 12.95
CA ILE A 24 -5.62 -12.29 13.55
C ILE A 24 -4.74 -12.97 12.49
N GLU A 25 -5.31 -13.87 11.70
CA GLU A 25 -4.60 -14.56 10.62
C GLU A 25 -4.09 -13.56 9.56
N CYS A 26 -4.94 -12.62 9.15
CA CYS A 26 -4.56 -11.59 8.18
C CYS A 26 -3.48 -10.65 8.71
N ALA A 27 -3.51 -10.35 10.00
CA ALA A 27 -2.48 -9.51 10.62
C ALA A 27 -1.10 -10.18 10.65
N GLN A 28 -1.08 -11.50 10.70
CA GLN A 28 0.15 -12.28 10.69
C GLN A 28 0.68 -12.53 9.27
N ASP A 29 -0.21 -12.59 8.31
CA ASP A 29 0.13 -12.90 6.92
C ASP A 29 -0.74 -12.09 5.97
N GLN A 30 -0.17 -11.02 5.40
CA GLN A 30 -0.88 -10.11 4.50
C GLN A 30 -1.41 -10.81 3.24
N SER A 31 -0.83 -11.96 2.89
CA SER A 31 -1.31 -12.73 1.73
C SER A 31 -2.71 -13.32 1.93
N LYS A 32 -3.17 -13.40 3.18
CA LYS A 32 -4.50 -13.92 3.53
C LYS A 32 -5.59 -12.87 3.53
N ILE A 33 -5.23 -11.60 3.31
CA ILE A 33 -6.21 -10.52 3.24
C ILE A 33 -7.10 -10.71 2.01
N ASP A 34 -8.40 -10.71 2.24
CA ASP A 34 -9.40 -11.03 1.23
C ASP A 34 -10.64 -10.13 1.39
N LEU A 35 -11.69 -10.43 0.64
CA LEU A 35 -12.94 -9.69 0.72
C LEU A 35 -13.58 -9.79 2.11
N GLN A 36 -13.45 -10.92 2.78
CA GLN A 36 -13.98 -11.12 4.14
C GLN A 36 -13.29 -10.18 5.12
N TYR A 37 -11.96 -10.03 5.03
CA TYR A 37 -11.21 -9.07 5.83
C TYR A 37 -11.77 -7.65 5.66
N MET A 38 -11.99 -7.24 4.42
CA MET A 38 -12.53 -5.91 4.13
C MET A 38 -13.91 -5.70 4.72
N LYS A 39 -14.77 -6.70 4.65
CA LYS A 39 -16.11 -6.65 5.24
C LYS A 39 -16.06 -6.53 6.77
N ILE A 40 -15.15 -7.26 7.41
CA ILE A 40 -14.97 -7.19 8.87
C ILE A 40 -14.46 -5.82 9.28
N MET A 41 -13.47 -5.30 8.57
CA MET A 41 -12.90 -3.98 8.85
C MET A 41 -13.95 -2.87 8.73
N ASN A 42 -14.83 -2.97 7.74
CA ASN A 42 -15.94 -2.02 7.56
C ASN A 42 -16.98 -2.15 8.66
N LYS A 43 -17.34 -3.40 9.01
CA LYS A 43 -18.37 -3.68 10.01
C LYS A 43 -18.04 -3.10 11.38
N TYR A 44 -16.76 -3.15 11.78
CA TYR A 44 -16.31 -2.70 13.11
C TYR A 44 -15.57 -1.36 13.08
N ASP A 45 -15.51 -0.72 11.93
CA ASP A 45 -14.85 0.58 11.73
C ASP A 45 -13.41 0.60 12.23
N LEU A 46 -12.60 -0.30 11.70
CA LEU A 46 -11.21 -0.47 12.15
C LEU A 46 -10.16 0.12 11.19
N TRP A 47 -10.58 0.70 10.08
CA TRP A 47 -9.65 1.16 9.03
C TRP A 47 -8.67 2.23 9.48
N GLU A 48 -9.16 3.21 10.24
CA GLU A 48 -8.37 4.39 10.64
C GLU A 48 -7.50 4.18 11.87
N LYS A 49 -7.55 2.97 12.45
CA LYS A 49 -6.81 2.64 13.66
C LYS A 49 -5.65 1.72 13.34
N GLY A 50 -4.67 1.66 14.23
CA GLY A 50 -3.52 0.78 14.11
C GLY A 50 -2.25 1.50 13.68
N SER A 51 -1.24 0.73 13.32
CA SER A 51 0.06 1.24 12.94
C SER A 51 0.06 1.87 11.55
N ARG A 52 0.99 2.78 11.34
CA ARG A 52 1.26 3.40 10.05
C ARG A 52 2.72 3.19 9.70
N SER A 53 3.00 3.07 8.40
CA SER A 53 4.35 2.87 7.90
C SER A 53 4.58 3.71 6.67
N ARG A 54 5.84 3.85 6.30
CA ARG A 54 6.25 4.56 5.09
C ARG A 54 6.28 3.59 3.93
N TYR A 55 5.68 4.02 2.84
CA TYR A 55 5.65 3.28 1.58
C TYR A 55 6.04 4.21 0.44
N PHE A 56 6.27 3.66 -0.73
CA PHE A 56 6.76 4.41 -1.89
C PHE A 56 5.90 4.12 -3.10
N HIS A 57 5.43 5.18 -3.74
CA HIS A 57 4.73 5.11 -5.02
C HIS A 57 5.54 5.87 -6.05
N VAL A 58 5.81 5.24 -7.19
CA VAL A 58 6.62 5.82 -8.26
C VAL A 58 5.78 5.93 -9.53
N THR A 59 5.90 7.06 -10.20
CA THR A 59 5.19 7.33 -11.43
C THR A 59 6.01 8.26 -12.32
N THR A 60 5.53 8.53 -13.54
CA THR A 60 6.18 9.47 -14.45
C THR A 60 6.05 10.89 -13.91
N HIS A 61 6.95 11.78 -14.34
CA HIS A 61 6.87 13.20 -13.96
C HIS A 61 5.55 13.83 -14.40
N GLU A 62 5.09 13.49 -15.61
CA GLU A 62 3.81 13.99 -16.13
C GLU A 62 2.64 13.61 -15.25
N ASN A 63 2.58 12.33 -14.86
CA ASN A 63 1.51 11.84 -13.99
C ASN A 63 1.63 12.43 -12.59
N ALA A 64 2.85 12.64 -12.10
CA ALA A 64 3.09 13.27 -10.81
C ALA A 64 2.53 14.71 -10.76
N GLU A 65 2.66 15.46 -11.84
CA GLU A 65 2.07 16.80 -11.93
C GLU A 65 0.55 16.74 -11.82
N LYS A 66 -0.08 15.77 -12.48
CA LYS A 66 -1.54 15.57 -12.38
C LYS A 66 -1.96 15.23 -10.95
N ILE A 67 -1.19 14.37 -10.27
CA ILE A 67 -1.44 14.02 -8.88
C ILE A 67 -1.41 15.26 -7.99
N MET A 68 -0.41 16.12 -8.17
CA MET A 68 -0.29 17.34 -7.38
C MET A 68 -1.41 18.32 -7.66
N GLN A 69 -1.88 18.42 -8.91
CA GLN A 69 -3.01 19.27 -9.27
C GLN A 69 -4.33 18.73 -8.70
N ASP A 70 -4.54 17.42 -8.78
CA ASP A 70 -5.78 16.77 -8.32
C ASP A 70 -5.83 16.60 -6.81
N GLY A 71 -4.67 16.64 -6.14
CA GLY A 71 -4.58 16.44 -4.69
C GLY A 71 -4.73 15.00 -4.24
N VAL A 72 -4.60 14.03 -5.15
CA VAL A 72 -4.83 12.61 -4.84
C VAL A 72 -4.11 11.71 -5.83
N ILE A 73 -3.56 10.61 -5.32
CA ILE A 73 -3.09 9.47 -6.13
C ILE A 73 -4.29 8.54 -6.24
N LYS A 74 -4.86 8.44 -7.44
CA LYS A 74 -6.09 7.66 -7.67
C LYS A 74 -5.79 6.18 -7.74
N LYS A 75 -6.65 5.37 -7.11
CA LYS A 75 -6.60 3.92 -7.21
C LYS A 75 -6.92 3.48 -8.64
N GLY A 76 -6.32 2.37 -9.06
CA GLY A 76 -6.57 1.77 -10.36
C GLY A 76 -7.89 1.01 -10.41
N MET A 77 -8.13 0.34 -11.55
CA MET A 77 -9.36 -0.44 -11.79
C MET A 77 -9.49 -1.63 -10.83
N ASP A 78 -8.39 -2.10 -10.30
CA ASP A 78 -8.34 -3.19 -9.32
C ASP A 78 -8.60 -2.74 -7.88
N GLY A 79 -8.88 -1.45 -7.68
CA GLY A 79 -9.27 -0.91 -6.38
C GLY A 79 -8.14 -0.47 -5.48
N GLY A 80 -6.90 -0.46 -5.97
CA GLY A 80 -5.75 -0.10 -5.16
C GLY A 80 -4.70 0.74 -5.89
N VAL A 81 -3.81 1.32 -5.11
CA VAL A 81 -2.62 2.03 -5.59
C VAL A 81 -1.41 1.15 -5.32
N TYR A 82 -0.61 0.85 -6.33
CA TYR A 82 0.60 0.05 -6.17
C TYR A 82 1.67 0.82 -5.42
N ILE A 83 2.23 0.20 -4.39
CA ILE A 83 3.26 0.77 -3.52
C ILE A 83 4.31 -0.29 -3.21
N CYS A 84 5.47 0.15 -2.76
CA CYS A 84 6.55 -0.74 -2.32
C CYS A 84 7.06 -0.27 -0.96
N LYS A 85 7.78 -1.15 -0.26
CA LYS A 85 8.36 -0.83 1.05
C LYS A 85 9.71 -0.13 0.95
N GLN A 86 10.35 -0.19 -0.23
CA GLN A 86 11.64 0.45 -0.47
C GLN A 86 11.58 1.26 -1.76
N PRO A 87 12.25 2.44 -1.83
CA PRO A 87 12.17 3.28 -3.02
C PRO A 87 12.78 2.62 -4.27
N LEU A 88 13.87 1.86 -4.13
CA LEU A 88 14.48 1.16 -5.27
C LEU A 88 13.58 0.09 -5.85
N GLU A 89 12.78 -0.58 -5.02
CA GLU A 89 11.80 -1.56 -5.48
C GLU A 89 10.71 -0.88 -6.31
N ALA A 90 10.23 0.26 -5.87
CA ALA A 90 9.23 1.03 -6.60
C ALA A 90 9.77 1.51 -7.95
N VAL A 91 11.02 1.97 -7.99
CA VAL A 91 11.67 2.42 -9.23
C VAL A 91 11.75 1.29 -10.25
N ARG A 92 12.02 0.06 -9.83
CA ARG A 92 12.08 -1.10 -10.73
C ARG A 92 10.81 -1.31 -11.55
N PHE A 93 9.64 -1.06 -10.94
CA PHE A 93 8.37 -1.23 -11.64
C PHE A 93 8.22 -0.31 -12.85
N VAL A 94 8.71 0.90 -12.76
CA VAL A 94 8.60 1.87 -13.85
C VAL A 94 9.75 1.78 -14.83
N VAL A 95 10.96 1.45 -14.38
CA VAL A 95 12.12 1.24 -15.25
C VAL A 95 11.88 0.07 -16.20
N ILE A 96 11.34 -1.04 -15.71
CA ILE A 96 11.01 -2.22 -16.52
C ILE A 96 9.99 -1.88 -17.62
N ARG A 97 9.12 -0.89 -17.36
CA ARG A 97 8.13 -0.42 -18.35
C ARG A 97 8.69 0.61 -19.31
N GLY A 98 10.00 0.87 -19.27
CA GLY A 98 10.68 1.79 -20.19
C GLY A 98 10.80 3.22 -19.73
N HIS A 99 10.51 3.51 -18.47
CA HIS A 99 10.61 4.86 -17.91
C HIS A 99 11.97 5.07 -17.25
N GLU A 100 12.81 5.88 -17.88
CA GLU A 100 14.16 6.18 -17.37
C GLU A 100 14.17 7.25 -16.27
N THR A 101 13.11 8.04 -16.17
CA THR A 101 12.96 9.10 -15.16
C THR A 101 11.59 8.96 -14.52
N GLY A 102 11.46 9.46 -13.30
CA GLY A 102 10.19 9.47 -12.61
C GLY A 102 10.22 10.21 -11.30
N THR A 103 9.08 10.21 -10.64
CA THR A 103 8.87 10.85 -9.34
C THR A 103 8.51 9.80 -8.31
N ILE A 104 9.13 9.88 -7.16
CA ILE A 104 8.90 8.98 -6.03
C ILE A 104 8.12 9.75 -4.96
N PHE A 105 6.94 9.25 -4.62
CA PHE A 105 6.16 9.76 -3.50
C PHE A 105 6.38 8.84 -2.30
N GLU A 106 6.96 9.38 -1.23
CA GLU A 106 7.03 8.68 0.05
C GLU A 106 5.78 9.05 0.82
N VAL A 107 5.00 8.05 1.19
CA VAL A 107 3.68 8.24 1.82
C VAL A 107 3.61 7.51 3.14
N GLU A 108 2.88 8.07 4.09
CA GLU A 108 2.61 7.42 5.38
C GLU A 108 1.18 6.89 5.36
N LEU A 109 1.06 5.56 5.42
CA LEU A 109 -0.21 4.88 5.22
C LEU A 109 -0.53 3.93 6.36
N GLU A 110 -1.81 3.70 6.57
CA GLU A 110 -2.30 2.72 7.52
C GLU A 110 -2.01 1.30 7.03
N ASP A 111 -1.25 0.54 7.81
CA ASP A 111 -0.84 -0.82 7.43
C ASP A 111 -2.04 -1.75 7.17
N ARG A 112 -3.16 -1.49 7.81
CA ARG A 112 -4.38 -2.29 7.64
C ARG A 112 -4.99 -2.22 6.24
N LYS A 113 -4.70 -1.16 5.50
CA LYS A 113 -5.19 -0.98 4.12
C LYS A 113 -4.20 -1.47 3.07
N VAL A 114 -3.05 -2.00 3.49
CA VAL A 114 -2.00 -2.47 2.60
C VAL A 114 -2.08 -3.98 2.45
N VAL A 115 -2.20 -4.45 1.21
CA VAL A 115 -2.29 -5.88 0.89
C VAL A 115 -1.18 -6.26 -0.06
N GLU A 116 -0.80 -7.55 -0.10
CA GLU A 116 0.11 -8.05 -1.11
C GLU A 116 -0.59 -8.13 -2.45
N ALA A 117 0.08 -7.63 -3.50
CA ALA A 117 -0.42 -7.73 -4.87
C ALA A 117 0.10 -9.03 -5.48
N HIS A 118 -0.77 -10.03 -5.61
CA HIS A 118 -0.39 -11.36 -6.07
C HIS A 118 -0.26 -11.49 -7.58
N ASP A 119 -0.75 -10.53 -8.32
CA ASP A 119 -0.73 -10.53 -9.80
C ASP A 119 0.61 -10.03 -10.37
N HIS A 120 1.57 -9.64 -9.53
CA HIS A 120 2.92 -9.28 -9.95
C HIS A 120 3.87 -10.46 -9.76
N ASN A 121 4.73 -10.67 -10.75
CA ASN A 121 5.74 -11.72 -10.68
C ASN A 121 6.88 -11.28 -9.76
N GLU A 122 6.86 -11.74 -8.52
CA GLU A 122 7.86 -11.42 -7.51
C GLU A 122 9.28 -11.82 -7.95
N ALA A 123 9.42 -12.96 -8.62
CA ALA A 123 10.73 -13.43 -9.13
C ALA A 123 11.27 -12.48 -10.19
N PHE A 124 10.41 -11.95 -11.05
CA PHE A 124 10.80 -11.03 -12.12
C PHE A 124 11.26 -9.68 -11.59
N PHE A 125 10.52 -9.12 -10.62
CA PHE A 125 10.84 -7.82 -10.03
C PHE A 125 11.86 -7.90 -8.90
N GLY A 126 12.10 -9.09 -8.34
CA GLY A 126 12.99 -9.28 -7.21
C GLY A 126 12.48 -8.68 -5.90
N CYS A 127 11.20 -8.41 -5.80
CA CYS A 127 10.58 -7.83 -4.62
C CYS A 127 9.09 -8.09 -4.59
N LYS A 128 8.50 -7.95 -3.41
CA LYS A 128 7.05 -8.04 -3.25
C LYS A 128 6.40 -6.71 -3.62
N ALA A 129 5.29 -6.78 -4.34
CA ALA A 129 4.45 -5.63 -4.62
C ALA A 129 3.31 -5.58 -3.62
N TYR A 130 2.89 -4.38 -3.29
CA TYR A 130 1.79 -4.13 -2.36
C TYR A 130 0.80 -3.16 -2.99
N MET A 131 -0.43 -3.17 -2.50
CA MET A 131 -1.45 -2.20 -2.90
C MET A 131 -2.07 -1.58 -1.65
N TYR A 132 -2.26 -0.27 -1.71
CA TYR A 132 -3.08 0.44 -0.75
C TYR A 132 -4.51 0.44 -1.29
N MET A 133 -5.46 -0.06 -0.50
CA MET A 133 -6.83 -0.33 -0.94
C MET A 133 -7.73 0.90 -0.89
N ASP A 134 -7.22 2.04 -1.36
CA ASP A 134 -7.97 3.29 -1.47
C ASP A 134 -7.16 4.30 -2.28
N ASP A 135 -7.76 5.45 -2.58
CA ASP A 135 -7.01 6.61 -3.09
C ASP A 135 -6.07 7.13 -1.99
N ILE A 136 -4.93 7.66 -2.40
CA ILE A 136 -3.96 8.26 -1.46
C ILE A 136 -4.01 9.77 -1.61
N PRO A 137 -4.60 10.51 -0.65
CA PRO A 137 -4.57 11.97 -0.67
C PRO A 137 -3.14 12.49 -0.58
N THR A 138 -2.83 13.60 -1.26
CA THR A 138 -1.49 14.19 -1.20
C THR A 138 -1.12 14.66 0.21
N ALA A 139 -2.09 14.83 1.10
CA ALA A 139 -1.83 15.12 2.52
C ALA A 139 -1.04 14.01 3.21
N LYS A 140 -1.06 12.78 2.68
CA LYS A 140 -0.29 11.65 3.22
C LYS A 140 1.13 11.57 2.66
N VAL A 141 1.48 12.41 1.70
CA VAL A 141 2.82 12.47 1.12
C VAL A 141 3.73 13.24 2.08
N VAL A 142 4.83 12.60 2.49
CA VAL A 142 5.79 13.18 3.43
C VAL A 142 7.07 13.63 2.73
N LYS A 143 7.35 13.11 1.54
CA LYS A 143 8.52 13.47 0.76
C LYS A 143 8.28 13.17 -0.71
N ILE A 144 8.79 14.03 -1.58
CA ILE A 144 8.77 13.84 -3.02
C ILE A 144 10.22 13.86 -3.51
N SER A 145 10.62 12.85 -4.25
CA SER A 145 11.95 12.73 -4.83
C SER A 145 11.84 12.42 -6.31
N ARG A 146 12.91 12.67 -7.05
CA ARG A 146 13.00 12.34 -8.46
C ARG A 146 14.13 11.35 -8.69
N TYR A 147 13.99 10.51 -9.69
CA TYR A 147 15.06 9.60 -10.09
C TYR A 147 15.33 9.73 -11.58
N SER A 148 16.55 9.35 -11.97
CA SER A 148 16.93 9.19 -13.38
C SER A 148 17.90 8.03 -13.48
N THR A 149 17.70 7.18 -14.48
CA THR A 149 18.63 6.09 -14.79
C THR A 149 19.70 6.53 -15.81
N LYS A 150 19.56 7.75 -16.32
CA LYS A 150 20.56 8.30 -17.25
C LYS A 150 21.74 8.85 -16.49
N GLU A 151 22.94 8.53 -16.96
CA GLU A 151 24.15 9.18 -16.48
C GLU A 151 24.29 10.52 -17.19
N ASP A 152 24.59 11.54 -16.42
CA ASP A 152 24.85 12.87 -16.95
C ASP A 152 26.28 12.96 -17.51
#